data_43d698c99252267dd68d41e9e80f7168
#
_entry.id   43d698c99252267dd68d41e9e80f7168
#
_cell.length_a   1.000
_cell.length_b   1.000
_cell.length_c   1.000
_cell.angle_alpha   90.00
_cell.angle_beta   90.00
_cell.angle_gamma   90.00
#
_symmetry.space_group_name_H-M   'P 1'
#
loop_
_entity.id
_entity.type
_entity.pdbx_description
1 polymer ?
#
loop_
_entity_poly.entity_id
_entity_poly.type
_entity_poly.pdbx_seq_one_letter_code
_entity_poly.pdbx_strand_id
1 'polypeptide(L)'
;MEIRRGGELNSRRLGAALGMRGVILGVALVLLGVSGCGRTPAPKMLSSSFVKPFTFDVSLGPNRYHIDGYFVRSPGSGRLPAVLILNAGQGDAARCVKTHGNLALTLGMQVACISIPGYGHSSGPSRLVGPQAVAAAHKALNLLKARPDIDPKRIAVWGIGDGAVAAGLLMDQDPRVGNIILQSGAYDLVRLWPEAPLVAKLEMLHQVWPSRRVLRERSVIENLPPRLKCRVLIIHGARDHRAPLSQAERLAGALRMRGARVSTTYFPRADHDLGANAIKAASKFLSAALAEPGHGLAS
;
A
#
# COMPACT_ATOMS: atom_id res chain seq x y z
N MET A 1 -65.93 8.70 6.48
CA MET A 1 -66.44 7.48 7.08
C MET A 1 -65.24 6.83 7.69
N GLU A 2 -64.84 7.29 8.89
CA GLU A 2 -65.12 6.67 10.20
C GLU A 2 -64.81 5.18 10.20
N ILE A 3 -64.05 4.59 11.12
CA ILE A 3 -63.84 4.80 12.51
C ILE A 3 -62.75 3.80 13.00
N ARG A 4 -61.80 4.28 13.83
CA ARG A 4 -61.43 3.90 15.22
C ARG A 4 -60.70 2.56 15.46
N ARG A 5 -59.60 2.72 16.15
CA ARG A 5 -59.21 2.50 17.57
C ARG A 5 -58.94 1.03 17.88
N GLY A 6 -58.02 0.66 18.66
CA GLY A 6 -57.19 1.15 19.73
C GLY A 6 -56.81 -0.03 20.64
N GLY A 7 -55.91 0.18 21.55
CA GLY A 7 -55.67 -0.65 22.69
C GLY A 7 -54.25 -1.15 22.83
N GLU A 8 -53.41 -0.56 23.44
CA GLU A 8 -52.87 -0.27 24.80
C GLU A 8 -52.92 -1.44 25.81
N LEU A 9 -51.74 -1.58 26.44
CA LEU A 9 -51.42 -1.97 27.83
C LEU A 9 -51.54 -3.46 28.21
N ASN A 10 -50.55 -4.07 28.82
CA ASN A 10 -50.13 -3.82 30.18
C ASN A 10 -48.95 -4.70 30.62
N SER A 11 -48.13 -4.11 31.44
CA SER A 11 -47.10 -4.57 32.33
C SER A 11 -47.53 -5.59 33.38
N ARG A 12 -46.60 -6.37 33.92
CA ARG A 12 -46.34 -6.75 35.36
C ARG A 12 -45.34 -7.89 35.39
N ARG A 13 -44.11 -7.70 35.87
CA ARG A 13 -43.59 -7.76 37.25
C ARG A 13 -43.85 -9.07 38.01
N LEU A 14 -42.77 -9.52 38.59
CA LEU A 14 -42.40 -10.29 39.77
C LEU A 14 -41.50 -11.45 39.39
N GLY A 15 -40.28 -11.65 39.85
CA GLY A 15 -39.71 -11.37 41.14
C GLY A 15 -39.58 -12.69 41.92
N ALA A 16 -38.39 -13.26 42.04
CA ALA A 16 -38.01 -14.03 43.19
C ALA A 16 -36.51 -14.33 43.18
N ALA A 17 -35.86 -13.85 44.20
CA ALA A 17 -34.50 -14.20 44.58
C ALA A 17 -34.54 -15.52 45.38
N LEU A 18 -33.57 -16.38 45.18
CA LEU A 18 -33.09 -17.29 46.20
C LEU A 18 -31.58 -17.49 46.02
N GLY A 19 -30.90 -17.15 47.06
CA GLY A 19 -29.50 -17.36 47.28
C GLY A 19 -29.19 -18.78 47.74
N MET A 20 -27.97 -19.17 47.48
CA MET A 20 -27.31 -20.20 48.25
C MET A 20 -25.82 -19.92 48.37
N ARG A 21 -25.41 -19.81 49.63
CA ARG A 21 -24.05 -19.71 50.13
C ARG A 21 -23.35 -21.06 50.01
N GLY A 22 -22.04 -21.03 49.87
CA GLY A 22 -21.20 -22.14 50.34
C GLY A 22 -20.18 -22.59 49.32
N VAL A 23 -19.03 -22.38 49.62
CA VAL A 23 -17.87 -23.15 50.07
C VAL A 23 -16.60 -22.67 49.38
N ILE A 24 -15.80 -22.00 50.19
CA ILE A 24 -14.38 -21.70 49.89
C ILE A 24 -13.60 -22.98 50.16
N LEU A 25 -13.00 -23.55 49.14
CA LEU A 25 -11.90 -24.53 49.32
C LEU A 25 -10.65 -23.92 48.76
N GLY A 26 -9.72 -23.57 49.64
CA GLY A 26 -8.41 -23.10 49.32
C GLY A 26 -7.55 -24.22 48.72
N VAL A 27 -6.99 -23.98 47.56
CA VAL A 27 -5.84 -24.74 47.03
C VAL A 27 -4.68 -23.79 46.97
N ALA A 28 -3.75 -23.96 47.90
CA ALA A 28 -2.45 -23.30 47.85
C ALA A 28 -1.63 -23.91 46.69
N LEU A 29 -1.43 -23.17 45.63
CA LEU A 29 -0.53 -23.55 44.54
C LEU A 29 0.83 -22.92 44.81
N VAL A 30 1.80 -23.77 45.03
CA VAL A 30 3.22 -23.45 45.18
C VAL A 30 3.75 -22.86 43.86
N LEU A 31 4.04 -21.55 43.89
CA LEU A 31 4.75 -20.86 42.81
C LEU A 31 6.24 -21.23 42.90
N LEU A 32 6.64 -22.22 42.13
CA LEU A 32 8.05 -22.39 41.76
C LEU A 32 8.38 -21.35 40.69
N GLY A 33 9.28 -20.44 41.03
CA GLY A 33 9.79 -19.40 40.15
C GLY A 33 10.47 -19.95 38.93
N VAL A 34 9.98 -19.59 37.75
CA VAL A 34 10.75 -19.59 36.51
C VAL A 34 10.97 -18.10 36.14
N SER A 35 12.07 -17.58 36.67
CA SER A 35 12.63 -16.31 36.22
C SER A 35 13.24 -16.53 34.84
N GLY A 36 12.61 -16.00 33.81
CA GLY A 36 13.12 -16.10 32.45
C GLY A 36 12.17 -15.59 31.40
N CYS A 37 11.33 -14.59 31.70
CA CYS A 37 10.57 -13.90 30.67
C CYS A 37 11.41 -12.77 30.10
N GLY A 38 12.17 -13.05 29.06
CA GLY A 38 12.77 -12.02 28.23
C GLY A 38 11.64 -11.11 27.72
N ARG A 39 11.54 -9.92 28.31
CA ARG A 39 10.65 -8.86 27.81
C ARG A 39 11.10 -8.56 26.39
N THR A 40 10.37 -9.04 25.40
CA THR A 40 10.45 -8.49 24.05
C THR A 40 10.23 -6.99 24.18
N PRO A 41 11.20 -6.16 23.75
CA PRO A 41 11.05 -4.71 23.83
C PRO A 41 9.78 -4.33 23.06
N ALA A 42 8.91 -3.53 23.69
CA ALA A 42 7.73 -2.99 23.03
C ALA A 42 8.15 -2.35 21.70
N PRO A 43 7.40 -2.53 20.61
CA PRO A 43 7.74 -1.93 19.34
C PRO A 43 7.89 -0.42 19.53
N LYS A 44 9.06 0.13 19.18
CA LYS A 44 9.30 1.58 19.23
C LYS A 44 8.26 2.26 18.36
N MET A 45 7.35 2.98 18.98
CA MET A 45 6.38 3.79 18.24
C MET A 45 7.10 4.95 17.56
N LEU A 46 6.75 5.22 16.31
CA LEU A 46 7.27 6.31 15.54
C LEU A 46 6.89 7.65 16.22
N SER A 47 7.88 8.41 16.69
CA SER A 47 7.64 9.75 17.24
C SER A 47 7.28 10.72 16.12
N SER A 48 6.38 11.65 16.39
CA SER A 48 5.99 12.72 15.45
C SER A 48 7.18 13.58 15.00
N SER A 49 8.26 13.67 15.79
CA SER A 49 9.48 14.38 15.44
C SER A 49 10.19 13.84 14.20
N PHE A 50 9.98 12.56 13.87
CA PHE A 50 10.55 11.93 12.68
C PHE A 50 9.69 12.10 11.43
N VAL A 51 8.43 12.53 11.57
CA VAL A 51 7.48 12.70 10.47
C VAL A 51 7.39 14.16 10.08
N LYS A 52 7.67 14.47 8.82
CA LYS A 52 7.55 15.83 8.27
C LYS A 52 6.63 15.83 7.05
N PRO A 53 5.61 16.70 7.02
CA PRO A 53 4.84 16.93 5.81
C PRO A 53 5.72 17.61 4.75
N PHE A 54 5.44 17.32 3.49
CA PHE A 54 5.98 18.03 2.34
C PHE A 54 4.96 18.11 1.23
N THR A 55 5.10 19.10 0.38
CA THR A 55 4.25 19.29 -0.79
C THR A 55 5.10 19.64 -2.00
N PHE A 56 4.58 19.36 -3.17
CA PHE A 56 5.18 19.78 -4.43
C PHE A 56 4.12 19.86 -5.53
N ASP A 57 4.44 20.59 -6.59
CA ASP A 57 3.55 20.73 -7.72
C ASP A 57 4.06 19.98 -8.94
N VAL A 58 3.12 19.47 -9.73
CA VAL A 58 3.38 18.84 -11.01
C VAL A 58 2.57 19.55 -12.08
N SER A 59 3.23 19.95 -13.15
CA SER A 59 2.57 20.53 -14.35
C SER A 59 2.46 19.49 -15.44
N LEU A 60 1.28 19.39 -16.04
CA LEU A 60 1.02 18.54 -17.20
C LEU A 60 0.17 19.32 -18.22
N GLY A 61 0.81 19.81 -19.27
CA GLY A 61 0.20 20.79 -20.15
C GLY A 61 -0.23 22.03 -19.36
N PRO A 62 -1.47 22.53 -19.55
CA PRO A 62 -1.98 23.71 -18.82
C PRO A 62 -2.35 23.40 -17.36
N ASN A 63 -2.41 22.15 -16.96
CA ASN A 63 -2.87 21.77 -15.62
C ASN A 63 -1.71 21.70 -14.64
N ARG A 64 -1.93 22.24 -13.43
CA ARG A 64 -1.04 22.15 -12.29
C ARG A 64 -1.73 21.36 -11.18
N TYR A 65 -1.01 20.39 -10.63
CA TYR A 65 -1.49 19.51 -9.56
C TYR A 65 -0.62 19.72 -8.32
N HIS A 66 -1.26 20.04 -7.21
CA HIS A 66 -0.61 20.12 -5.90
C HIS A 66 -0.62 18.72 -5.27
N ILE A 67 0.52 18.24 -4.83
CA ILE A 67 0.70 16.88 -4.30
C ILE A 67 1.10 16.98 -2.83
N ASP A 68 0.38 16.27 -1.97
CA ASP A 68 0.69 16.12 -0.55
C ASP A 68 1.50 14.86 -0.27
N GLY A 69 2.34 14.93 0.75
CA GLY A 69 3.13 13.81 1.19
C GLY A 69 3.68 13.96 2.60
N TYR A 70 4.21 12.87 3.11
CA TYR A 70 4.93 12.81 4.38
C TYR A 70 6.24 12.09 4.20
N PHE A 71 7.27 12.64 4.82
CA PHE A 71 8.60 12.06 4.88
C PHE A 71 8.90 11.61 6.31
N VAL A 72 9.31 10.35 6.46
CA VAL A 72 9.67 9.77 7.75
C VAL A 72 11.16 9.52 7.74
N ARG A 73 11.86 10.18 8.66
CA ARG A 73 13.31 10.03 8.82
C ARG A 73 13.64 8.79 9.65
N SER A 74 14.61 8.04 9.17
CA SER A 74 15.30 7.04 10.00
C SER A 74 16.30 7.74 10.93
N PRO A 75 16.53 7.22 12.15
CA PRO A 75 17.53 7.76 13.06
C PRO A 75 18.98 7.49 12.63
N GLY A 76 19.20 6.72 11.55
CA GLY A 76 20.54 6.43 11.05
C GLY A 76 21.28 7.66 10.52
N SER A 77 22.59 7.56 10.39
CA SER A 77 23.50 8.60 9.86
C SER A 77 23.94 8.28 8.43
N GLY A 78 24.42 9.28 7.70
CA GLY A 78 24.88 9.15 6.33
C GLY A 78 23.76 9.03 5.30
N ARG A 79 24.10 8.51 4.12
CA ARG A 79 23.13 8.27 3.04
C ARG A 79 22.44 6.94 3.24
N LEU A 80 21.16 6.98 3.55
CA LEU A 80 20.34 5.78 3.81
C LEU A 80 19.58 5.34 2.56
N PRO A 81 19.18 4.05 2.47
CA PRO A 81 18.21 3.62 1.47
C PRO A 81 16.86 4.29 1.70
N ALA A 82 16.01 4.31 0.68
CA ALA A 82 14.68 4.90 0.78
C ALA A 82 13.61 4.06 0.07
N VAL A 83 12.37 4.21 0.53
CA VAL A 83 11.19 3.73 -0.17
C VAL A 83 10.22 4.88 -0.42
N LEU A 84 9.81 5.04 -1.68
CA LEU A 84 8.69 5.89 -2.08
C LEU A 84 7.42 5.04 -2.13
N ILE A 85 6.43 5.38 -1.31
CA ILE A 85 5.15 4.69 -1.27
C ILE A 85 4.09 5.56 -1.95
N LEU A 86 3.49 5.03 -3.01
CA LEU A 86 2.41 5.65 -3.75
C LEU A 86 1.10 5.07 -3.22
N ASN A 87 0.40 5.87 -2.42
CA ASN A 87 -0.85 5.44 -1.82
C ASN A 87 -2.06 5.98 -2.58
N ALA A 88 -3.08 5.16 -2.73
CA ALA A 88 -4.30 5.47 -3.45
C ALA A 88 -5.50 4.70 -2.90
N GLY A 89 -6.68 5.00 -3.40
CA GLY A 89 -7.92 4.41 -2.95
C GLY A 89 -8.39 5.01 -1.63
N GLN A 90 -8.72 4.17 -0.66
CA GLN A 90 -9.21 4.62 0.67
C GLN A 90 -8.11 5.17 1.60
N GLY A 91 -6.89 5.40 1.09
CA GLY A 91 -5.78 5.88 1.88
C GLY A 91 -5.13 7.13 1.30
N ASP A 92 -4.67 7.98 2.19
CA ASP A 92 -3.85 9.15 1.90
C ASP A 92 -2.41 8.95 2.39
N ALA A 93 -1.56 9.94 2.15
CA ALA A 93 -0.19 9.91 2.61
C ALA A 93 -0.07 9.86 4.14
N ALA A 94 -1.01 10.44 4.89
CA ALA A 94 -1.04 10.38 6.34
C ALA A 94 -1.35 8.96 6.85
N ARG A 95 -2.33 8.27 6.23
CA ARG A 95 -2.64 6.87 6.53
C ARG A 95 -1.47 5.95 6.14
N CYS A 96 -0.82 6.24 5.02
CA CYS A 96 0.39 5.52 4.60
C CYS A 96 1.48 5.58 5.68
N VAL A 97 1.74 6.76 6.26
CA VAL A 97 2.71 6.89 7.34
C VAL A 97 2.32 6.08 8.58
N LYS A 98 1.05 6.10 8.98
CA LYS A 98 0.56 5.28 10.11
C LYS A 98 0.81 3.79 9.89
N THR A 99 0.66 3.33 8.66
CA THR A 99 0.77 1.90 8.32
C THR A 99 2.20 1.47 8.03
N HIS A 100 2.98 2.31 7.33
CA HIS A 100 4.28 1.92 6.76
C HIS A 100 5.45 2.73 7.34
N GLY A 101 5.21 3.84 8.04
CA GLY A 101 6.26 4.72 8.56
C GLY A 101 7.26 4.01 9.49
N ASN A 102 6.80 2.97 10.21
CA ASN A 102 7.67 2.19 11.09
C ASN A 102 8.80 1.44 10.36
N LEU A 103 8.72 1.29 9.03
CA LEU A 103 9.84 0.78 8.21
C LEU A 103 11.11 1.61 8.40
N ALA A 104 10.97 2.91 8.69
CA ALA A 104 12.12 3.77 8.98
C ALA A 104 12.93 3.30 10.19
N LEU A 105 12.26 2.76 11.21
CA LEU A 105 12.91 2.23 12.41
C LEU A 105 13.33 0.76 12.26
N THR A 106 12.50 -0.04 11.61
CA THR A 106 12.72 -1.50 11.52
C THR A 106 13.73 -1.90 10.46
N LEU A 107 13.83 -1.12 9.38
CA LEU A 107 14.74 -1.40 8.26
C LEU A 107 15.83 -0.34 8.09
N GLY A 108 15.87 0.69 8.94
CA GLY A 108 16.88 1.74 8.86
C GLY A 108 16.85 2.53 7.54
N MET A 109 15.67 2.74 6.94
CA MET A 109 15.51 3.43 5.67
C MET A 109 14.67 4.70 5.78
N GLN A 110 14.85 5.63 4.86
CA GLN A 110 13.95 6.77 4.71
C GLN A 110 12.62 6.32 4.07
N VAL A 111 11.49 6.81 4.57
CA VAL A 111 10.17 6.48 4.01
C VAL A 111 9.49 7.75 3.51
N ALA A 112 9.08 7.77 2.28
CA ALA A 112 8.26 8.85 1.73
C ALA A 112 6.91 8.28 1.29
N CYS A 113 5.83 8.88 1.76
CA CYS A 113 4.46 8.58 1.37
C CYS A 113 3.89 9.76 0.61
N ILE A 114 3.33 9.56 -0.56
CA ILE A 114 2.55 10.58 -1.27
C ILE A 114 1.14 10.09 -1.56
N SER A 115 0.18 11.01 -1.57
CA SER A 115 -1.13 10.79 -2.18
C SER A 115 -1.02 11.10 -3.67
N ILE A 116 -1.37 10.18 -4.55
CA ILE A 116 -1.43 10.50 -5.98
C ILE A 116 -2.60 11.44 -6.27
N PRO A 117 -2.60 12.19 -7.41
CA PRO A 117 -3.69 13.13 -7.75
C PRO A 117 -5.08 12.53 -7.60
N GLY A 118 -5.98 13.27 -6.95
CA GLY A 118 -7.35 12.85 -6.65
C GLY A 118 -7.52 12.07 -5.35
N TYR A 119 -6.46 11.91 -4.57
CA TYR A 119 -6.49 11.25 -3.27
C TYR A 119 -5.87 12.13 -2.18
N GLY A 120 -6.33 11.95 -0.94
CA GLY A 120 -5.85 12.74 0.20
C GLY A 120 -6.04 14.23 0.01
N HIS A 121 -4.99 15.00 0.27
CA HIS A 121 -4.97 16.44 0.03
C HIS A 121 -4.34 16.81 -1.32
N SER A 122 -3.98 15.84 -2.15
CA SER A 122 -3.50 16.10 -3.51
C SER A 122 -4.65 16.57 -4.40
N SER A 123 -4.39 17.62 -5.19
CA SER A 123 -5.39 18.22 -6.07
C SER A 123 -5.67 17.36 -7.32
N GLY A 124 -6.77 17.68 -7.99
CA GLY A 124 -7.18 17.08 -9.25
C GLY A 124 -8.00 15.81 -9.10
N PRO A 125 -8.61 15.34 -10.20
CA PRO A 125 -9.31 14.07 -10.22
C PRO A 125 -8.31 12.90 -10.36
N SER A 126 -8.68 11.73 -9.84
CA SER A 126 -7.89 10.50 -9.97
C SER A 126 -7.71 10.03 -11.43
N ARG A 127 -8.75 10.23 -12.24
CA ARG A 127 -8.78 9.91 -13.69
C ARG A 127 -8.25 8.51 -14.02
N LEU A 128 -8.56 7.53 -13.17
CA LEU A 128 -8.15 6.14 -13.35
C LEU A 128 -6.64 6.01 -13.60
N VAL A 129 -5.83 6.57 -12.69
CA VAL A 129 -4.37 6.59 -12.79
C VAL A 129 -3.88 7.20 -14.12
N GLY A 130 -4.33 8.43 -14.39
CA GLY A 130 -3.92 9.15 -15.60
C GLY A 130 -2.44 9.59 -15.57
N PRO A 131 -1.97 10.23 -16.66
CA PRO A 131 -0.59 10.71 -16.77
C PRO A 131 -0.13 11.61 -15.62
N GLN A 132 -1.08 12.35 -14.97
CA GLN A 132 -0.78 13.16 -13.80
C GLN A 132 -0.29 12.35 -12.59
N ALA A 133 -0.81 11.12 -12.40
CA ALA A 133 -0.37 10.25 -11.32
C ALA A 133 1.06 9.73 -11.55
N VAL A 134 1.38 9.39 -12.79
CA VAL A 134 2.73 8.95 -13.17
C VAL A 134 3.72 10.11 -13.06
N ALA A 135 3.33 11.31 -13.51
CA ALA A 135 4.16 12.52 -13.36
C ALA A 135 4.42 12.88 -11.89
N ALA A 136 3.41 12.73 -11.02
CA ALA A 136 3.57 12.92 -9.58
C ALA A 136 4.56 11.91 -8.97
N ALA A 137 4.43 10.62 -9.33
CA ALA A 137 5.33 9.56 -8.89
C ALA A 137 6.78 9.82 -9.36
N HIS A 138 6.96 10.22 -10.62
CA HIS A 138 8.27 10.56 -11.18
C HIS A 138 8.91 11.76 -10.49
N LYS A 139 8.13 12.83 -10.28
CA LYS A 139 8.62 14.02 -9.56
C LYS A 139 9.01 13.69 -8.12
N ALA A 140 8.19 12.93 -7.39
CA ALA A 140 8.50 12.50 -6.03
C ALA A 140 9.79 11.67 -5.97
N LEU A 141 9.97 10.73 -6.91
CA LEU A 141 11.19 9.93 -7.01
C LEU A 141 12.43 10.81 -7.25
N ASN A 142 12.32 11.82 -8.12
CA ASN A 142 13.42 12.74 -8.39
C ASN A 142 13.74 13.63 -7.17
N LEU A 143 12.73 14.05 -6.41
CA LEU A 143 12.93 14.76 -5.15
C LEU A 143 13.67 13.90 -4.13
N LEU A 144 13.36 12.61 -4.03
CA LEU A 144 14.09 11.69 -3.15
C LEU A 144 15.53 11.47 -3.62
N LYS A 145 15.76 11.29 -4.93
CA LYS A 145 17.12 11.14 -5.51
C LYS A 145 18.02 12.36 -5.25
N ALA A 146 17.43 13.55 -5.15
CA ALA A 146 18.15 14.80 -4.92
C ALA A 146 18.47 15.05 -3.44
N ARG A 147 17.95 14.28 -2.50
CA ARG A 147 18.19 14.46 -1.08
C ARG A 147 19.60 14.03 -0.66
N PRO A 148 20.31 14.86 0.15
CA PRO A 148 21.66 14.54 0.59
C PRO A 148 21.74 13.36 1.57
N ASP A 149 20.63 13.05 2.28
CA ASP A 149 20.51 11.99 3.27
C ASP A 149 19.98 10.67 2.68
N ILE A 150 19.79 10.58 1.34
CA ILE A 150 19.36 9.37 0.62
C ILE A 150 20.45 8.91 -0.34
N ASP A 151 20.66 7.58 -0.39
CA ASP A 151 21.46 6.97 -1.45
C ASP A 151 20.59 6.77 -2.70
N PRO A 152 20.83 7.53 -3.80
CA PRO A 152 20.01 7.48 -4.98
C PRO A 152 20.04 6.12 -5.72
N LYS A 153 21.02 5.25 -5.41
CA LYS A 153 21.13 3.90 -5.97
C LYS A 153 20.31 2.87 -5.17
N ARG A 154 19.90 3.23 -3.94
CA ARG A 154 19.17 2.36 -3.04
C ARG A 154 17.77 2.89 -2.75
N ILE A 155 17.00 3.15 -3.81
CA ILE A 155 15.60 3.58 -3.71
C ILE A 155 14.71 2.49 -4.29
N ALA A 156 13.62 2.19 -3.57
CA ALA A 156 12.52 1.38 -4.06
C ALA A 156 11.26 2.22 -4.23
N VAL A 157 10.38 1.82 -5.16
CA VAL A 157 9.04 2.38 -5.30
C VAL A 157 8.03 1.29 -4.94
N TRP A 158 7.11 1.59 -4.03
CA TRP A 158 6.05 0.69 -3.62
C TRP A 158 4.69 1.32 -3.93
N GLY A 159 3.97 0.76 -4.88
CA GLY A 159 2.62 1.17 -5.21
C GLY A 159 1.57 0.24 -4.61
N ILE A 160 0.44 0.81 -4.16
CA ILE A 160 -0.67 0.10 -3.53
C ILE A 160 -1.96 0.47 -4.26
N GLY A 161 -2.73 -0.53 -4.75
CA GLY A 161 -3.94 -0.31 -5.54
C GLY A 161 -3.66 0.48 -6.81
N ASP A 162 -4.32 1.63 -7.00
CA ASP A 162 -4.03 2.56 -8.10
C ASP A 162 -2.58 3.08 -8.05
N GLY A 163 -2.00 3.21 -6.86
CA GLY A 163 -0.59 3.53 -6.71
C GLY A 163 0.33 2.47 -7.31
N ALA A 164 -0.09 1.19 -7.31
CA ALA A 164 0.66 0.12 -7.97
C ALA A 164 0.62 0.24 -9.51
N VAL A 165 -0.49 0.72 -10.05
CA VAL A 165 -0.57 1.02 -11.49
C VAL A 165 0.35 2.20 -11.83
N ALA A 166 0.33 3.27 -11.01
CA ALA A 166 1.24 4.42 -11.19
C ALA A 166 2.71 4.00 -11.10
N ALA A 167 3.08 3.16 -10.12
CA ALA A 167 4.44 2.61 -9.98
C ALA A 167 4.83 1.74 -11.17
N GLY A 168 3.89 0.96 -11.70
CA GLY A 168 4.09 0.14 -12.89
C GLY A 168 4.34 0.98 -14.15
N LEU A 169 3.53 2.00 -14.37
CA LEU A 169 3.67 2.93 -15.49
C LEU A 169 4.94 3.80 -15.39
N LEU A 170 5.43 4.03 -14.17
CA LEU A 170 6.69 4.76 -13.97
C LEU A 170 7.90 4.03 -14.59
N MET A 171 7.84 2.70 -14.77
CA MET A 171 8.91 1.93 -15.41
C MET A 171 9.19 2.36 -16.86
N ASP A 172 8.17 2.83 -17.57
CA ASP A 172 8.32 3.36 -18.92
C ASP A 172 9.00 4.74 -18.91
N GLN A 173 8.67 5.58 -17.93
CA GLN A 173 9.20 6.94 -17.86
C GLN A 173 10.58 7.04 -17.21
N ASP A 174 10.93 6.14 -16.30
CA ASP A 174 12.26 6.08 -15.70
C ASP A 174 12.76 4.62 -15.61
N PRO A 175 13.38 4.09 -16.66
CA PRO A 175 13.91 2.72 -16.68
C PRO A 175 15.00 2.44 -15.63
N ARG A 176 15.48 3.48 -14.93
CA ARG A 176 16.47 3.37 -13.85
C ARG A 176 15.85 3.02 -12.50
N VAL A 177 14.53 2.90 -12.41
CA VAL A 177 13.86 2.40 -11.21
C VAL A 177 14.21 0.93 -11.03
N GLY A 178 15.17 0.65 -10.13
CA GLY A 178 15.75 -0.68 -9.98
C GLY A 178 14.95 -1.64 -9.12
N ASN A 179 14.13 -1.14 -8.18
CA ASN A 179 13.40 -1.96 -7.21
C ASN A 179 11.96 -1.48 -7.09
N ILE A 180 11.00 -2.35 -7.36
CA ILE A 180 9.58 -1.99 -7.41
C ILE A 180 8.75 -3.02 -6.66
N ILE A 181 7.77 -2.55 -5.87
CA ILE A 181 6.75 -3.39 -5.23
C ILE A 181 5.39 -2.96 -5.78
N LEU A 182 4.64 -3.91 -6.30
CA LEU A 182 3.33 -3.72 -6.91
C LEU A 182 2.30 -4.54 -6.12
N GLN A 183 1.46 -3.84 -5.36
CA GLN A 183 0.48 -4.47 -4.48
C GLN A 183 -0.95 -4.22 -4.95
N SER A 184 -1.72 -5.29 -5.19
CA SER A 184 -3.18 -5.25 -5.45
C SER A 184 -3.59 -4.28 -6.56
N GLY A 185 -2.85 -4.21 -7.67
CA GLY A 185 -3.15 -3.30 -8.79
C GLY A 185 -3.89 -3.97 -9.94
N ALA A 186 -4.62 -3.17 -10.72
CA ALA A 186 -5.25 -3.56 -11.98
C ALA A 186 -4.31 -3.15 -13.15
N TYR A 187 -3.56 -4.09 -13.68
CA TYR A 187 -2.42 -3.81 -14.56
C TYR A 187 -2.73 -3.93 -16.06
N ASP A 188 -3.88 -4.47 -16.41
CA ASP A 188 -4.35 -4.70 -17.79
C ASP A 188 -5.82 -4.27 -17.90
N LEU A 189 -6.04 -2.97 -18.03
CA LEU A 189 -7.39 -2.40 -18.09
C LEU A 189 -8.09 -2.76 -19.41
N VAL A 190 -7.33 -3.03 -20.47
CA VAL A 190 -7.90 -3.43 -21.77
C VAL A 190 -8.65 -4.75 -21.65
N ARG A 191 -8.10 -5.70 -20.91
CA ARG A 191 -8.78 -6.97 -20.64
C ARG A 191 -9.77 -6.88 -19.49
N LEU A 192 -9.46 -6.11 -18.46
CA LEU A 192 -10.33 -5.97 -17.30
C LEU A 192 -11.67 -5.33 -17.64
N TRP A 193 -11.68 -4.31 -18.49
CA TRP A 193 -12.87 -3.54 -18.80
C TRP A 193 -14.06 -4.37 -19.32
N PRO A 194 -13.93 -5.24 -20.35
CA PRO A 194 -15.07 -6.03 -20.82
C PRO A 194 -15.59 -7.02 -19.77
N GLU A 195 -14.70 -7.56 -18.92
CA GLU A 195 -15.00 -8.59 -17.91
C GLU A 195 -15.46 -7.99 -16.57
N ALA A 196 -15.26 -6.67 -16.35
CA ALA A 196 -15.57 -6.01 -15.09
C ALA A 196 -17.08 -6.01 -14.79
N PRO A 197 -17.48 -6.22 -13.52
CA PRO A 197 -18.87 -6.07 -13.08
C PRO A 197 -19.40 -4.66 -13.37
N LEU A 198 -20.73 -4.53 -13.51
CA LEU A 198 -21.37 -3.25 -13.83
C LEU A 198 -20.96 -2.12 -12.84
N VAL A 199 -20.91 -2.43 -11.55
CA VAL A 199 -20.50 -1.45 -10.51
C VAL A 199 -19.10 -0.93 -10.78
N ALA A 200 -18.13 -1.81 -11.05
CA ALA A 200 -16.77 -1.41 -11.36
C ALA A 200 -16.69 -0.60 -12.68
N LYS A 201 -17.48 -0.97 -13.68
CA LYS A 201 -17.60 -0.17 -14.91
C LYS A 201 -18.13 1.23 -14.65
N LEU A 202 -19.14 1.39 -13.79
CA LEU A 202 -19.68 2.70 -13.42
C LEU A 202 -18.65 3.54 -12.65
N GLU A 203 -17.90 2.94 -11.73
CA GLU A 203 -16.80 3.60 -11.03
C GLU A 203 -15.72 4.10 -12.00
N MET A 204 -15.35 3.29 -12.98
CA MET A 204 -14.40 3.68 -14.02
C MET A 204 -14.95 4.80 -14.91
N LEU A 205 -16.21 4.72 -15.33
CA LEU A 205 -16.89 5.75 -16.12
C LEU A 205 -16.97 7.09 -15.38
N HIS A 206 -17.15 7.07 -14.07
CA HIS A 206 -17.13 8.28 -13.26
C HIS A 206 -15.78 9.01 -13.29
N GLN A 207 -14.69 8.26 -13.44
CA GLN A 207 -13.33 8.81 -13.45
C GLN A 207 -12.87 9.23 -14.86
N VAL A 208 -13.22 8.46 -15.88
CA VAL A 208 -12.77 8.69 -17.26
C VAL A 208 -13.64 7.92 -18.25
N TRP A 209 -13.82 8.47 -19.46
CA TRP A 209 -14.44 7.71 -20.55
C TRP A 209 -13.49 6.60 -21.02
N PRO A 210 -13.85 5.32 -20.89
CA PRO A 210 -12.95 4.19 -21.09
C PRO A 210 -12.78 3.82 -22.57
N SER A 211 -12.37 4.76 -23.40
CA SER A 211 -11.99 4.44 -24.78
C SER A 211 -10.80 3.47 -24.79
N ARG A 212 -10.68 2.69 -25.86
CA ARG A 212 -9.55 1.74 -26.02
C ARG A 212 -8.19 2.42 -25.87
N ARG A 213 -8.06 3.65 -26.33
CA ARG A 213 -6.84 4.45 -26.15
C ARG A 213 -6.59 4.75 -24.68
N VAL A 214 -7.59 5.23 -23.96
CA VAL A 214 -7.48 5.56 -22.54
C VAL A 214 -7.14 4.32 -21.70
N LEU A 215 -7.77 3.18 -21.98
CA LEU A 215 -7.47 1.93 -21.26
C LEU A 215 -6.05 1.45 -21.52
N ARG A 216 -5.55 1.56 -22.77
CA ARG A 216 -4.15 1.23 -23.10
C ARG A 216 -3.15 2.14 -22.39
N GLU A 217 -3.37 3.45 -22.44
CA GLU A 217 -2.48 4.43 -21.78
C GLU A 217 -2.34 4.18 -20.28
N ARG A 218 -3.31 3.52 -19.64
CA ARG A 218 -3.36 3.23 -18.21
C ARG A 218 -3.09 1.76 -17.87
N SER A 219 -2.85 0.92 -18.86
CA SER A 219 -2.49 -0.49 -18.67
C SER A 219 -0.98 -0.63 -18.57
N VAL A 220 -0.48 -1.10 -17.43
CA VAL A 220 0.95 -1.31 -17.23
C VAL A 220 1.51 -2.26 -18.27
N ILE A 221 0.80 -3.36 -18.57
CA ILE A 221 1.24 -4.39 -19.51
C ILE A 221 1.45 -3.82 -20.92
N GLU A 222 0.60 -2.88 -21.34
CA GLU A 222 0.68 -2.26 -22.68
C GLU A 222 1.84 -1.26 -22.80
N ASN A 223 2.35 -0.75 -21.66
CA ASN A 223 3.36 0.30 -21.60
C ASN A 223 4.70 -0.18 -20.99
N LEU A 224 4.93 -1.49 -20.92
CA LEU A 224 6.22 -1.99 -20.44
C LEU A 224 7.32 -1.72 -21.46
N PRO A 225 8.48 -1.18 -21.03
CA PRO A 225 9.66 -1.03 -21.89
C PRO A 225 10.09 -2.37 -22.51
N PRO A 226 10.72 -2.37 -23.68
CA PRO A 226 11.16 -3.58 -24.35
C PRO A 226 12.13 -4.43 -23.52
N ARG A 227 12.94 -3.77 -22.66
CA ARG A 227 13.92 -4.42 -21.78
C ARG A 227 13.89 -3.78 -20.40
N LEU A 228 13.86 -4.62 -19.36
CA LEU A 228 13.85 -4.22 -17.97
C LEU A 228 15.04 -4.84 -17.23
N LYS A 229 15.72 -4.03 -16.43
CA LYS A 229 16.79 -4.48 -15.52
C LYS A 229 16.45 -4.20 -14.06
N CYS A 230 15.19 -4.42 -13.68
CA CYS A 230 14.68 -4.15 -12.33
C CYS A 230 14.34 -5.44 -11.58
N ARG A 231 14.26 -5.31 -10.25
CA ARG A 231 13.67 -6.31 -9.36
C ARG A 231 12.24 -5.89 -9.06
N VAL A 232 11.29 -6.78 -9.25
CA VAL A 232 9.88 -6.51 -8.99
C VAL A 232 9.34 -7.54 -8.02
N LEU A 233 8.67 -7.07 -6.96
CA LEU A 233 7.83 -7.89 -6.11
C LEU A 233 6.37 -7.58 -6.43
N ILE A 234 5.59 -8.59 -6.77
CA ILE A 234 4.14 -8.49 -6.92
C ILE A 234 3.48 -9.15 -5.73
N ILE A 235 2.63 -8.40 -5.01
CA ILE A 235 1.88 -8.86 -3.85
C ILE A 235 0.39 -8.77 -4.17
N HIS A 236 -0.35 -9.88 -4.01
CA HIS A 236 -1.76 -9.89 -4.38
C HIS A 236 -2.59 -10.86 -3.52
N GLY A 237 -3.85 -10.52 -3.27
CA GLY A 237 -4.83 -11.41 -2.67
C GLY A 237 -5.50 -12.29 -3.72
N ALA A 238 -5.56 -13.61 -3.50
CA ALA A 238 -6.17 -14.49 -4.49
C ALA A 238 -7.71 -14.38 -4.57
N ARG A 239 -8.33 -13.71 -3.58
CA ARG A 239 -9.77 -13.43 -3.55
C ARG A 239 -10.09 -11.96 -3.85
N ASP A 240 -9.14 -11.23 -4.42
CA ASP A 240 -9.34 -9.83 -4.77
C ASP A 240 -10.40 -9.70 -5.88
N HIS A 241 -11.55 -9.12 -5.52
CA HIS A 241 -12.67 -8.88 -6.42
C HIS A 241 -12.60 -7.56 -7.18
N ARG A 242 -11.72 -6.64 -6.75
CA ARG A 242 -11.51 -5.35 -7.43
C ARG A 242 -10.50 -5.48 -8.56
N ALA A 243 -9.39 -6.15 -8.28
CA ALA A 243 -8.36 -6.47 -9.25
C ALA A 243 -8.11 -8.00 -9.19
N PRO A 244 -8.74 -8.80 -10.04
CA PRO A 244 -8.60 -10.26 -10.00
C PRO A 244 -7.14 -10.70 -10.07
N LEU A 245 -6.78 -11.81 -9.39
CA LEU A 245 -5.41 -12.34 -9.33
C LEU A 245 -4.76 -12.47 -10.72
N SER A 246 -5.56 -12.78 -11.74
CA SER A 246 -5.11 -12.87 -13.13
C SER A 246 -4.41 -11.60 -13.63
N GLN A 247 -4.70 -10.42 -13.04
CA GLN A 247 -4.00 -9.16 -13.35
C GLN A 247 -2.52 -9.24 -12.92
N ALA A 248 -2.27 -9.75 -11.70
CA ALA A 248 -0.93 -9.93 -11.16
C ALA A 248 -0.16 -11.03 -11.91
N GLU A 249 -0.81 -12.13 -12.25
CA GLU A 249 -0.21 -13.25 -12.98
C GLU A 249 0.23 -12.85 -14.39
N ARG A 250 -0.64 -12.15 -15.13
CA ARG A 250 -0.32 -11.63 -16.46
C ARG A 250 0.83 -10.62 -16.42
N LEU A 251 0.79 -9.71 -15.45
CA LEU A 251 1.88 -8.75 -15.28
C LEU A 251 3.21 -9.45 -14.96
N ALA A 252 3.20 -10.45 -14.07
CA ALA A 252 4.40 -11.21 -13.74
C ALA A 252 5.01 -11.88 -14.98
N GLY A 253 4.18 -12.48 -15.83
CA GLY A 253 4.59 -13.05 -17.10
C GLY A 253 5.20 -12.02 -18.04
N ALA A 254 4.50 -10.90 -18.24
CA ALA A 254 4.94 -9.83 -19.13
C ALA A 254 6.27 -9.20 -18.68
N LEU A 255 6.45 -8.99 -17.38
CA LEU A 255 7.70 -8.45 -16.81
C LEU A 255 8.88 -9.41 -16.99
N ARG A 256 8.68 -10.72 -16.76
CA ARG A 256 9.74 -11.74 -16.98
C ARG A 256 10.17 -11.78 -18.45
N MET A 257 9.22 -11.74 -19.38
CA MET A 257 9.53 -11.69 -20.82
C MET A 257 10.35 -10.47 -21.23
N ARG A 258 10.27 -9.37 -20.46
CA ARG A 258 11.06 -8.15 -20.67
C ARG A 258 12.38 -8.14 -19.88
N GLY A 259 12.73 -9.23 -19.18
CA GLY A 259 13.99 -9.40 -18.45
C GLY A 259 13.99 -8.91 -17.00
N ALA A 260 12.85 -8.50 -16.43
CA ALA A 260 12.75 -8.17 -15.02
C ALA A 260 12.93 -9.42 -14.13
N ARG A 261 13.56 -9.24 -12.97
CA ARG A 261 13.63 -10.27 -11.92
C ARG A 261 12.37 -10.17 -11.06
N VAL A 262 11.39 -11.06 -11.30
CA VAL A 262 10.07 -11.00 -10.68
C VAL A 262 9.91 -12.05 -9.59
N SER A 263 9.64 -11.58 -8.37
CA SER A 263 9.12 -12.38 -7.25
C SER A 263 7.63 -12.11 -7.09
N THR A 264 6.88 -13.13 -6.71
CA THR A 264 5.44 -13.03 -6.45
C THR A 264 5.12 -13.56 -5.06
N THR A 265 4.17 -12.91 -4.38
CA THR A 265 3.60 -13.39 -3.11
C THR A 265 2.08 -13.25 -3.21
N TYR A 266 1.42 -14.39 -3.35
CA TYR A 266 -0.03 -14.45 -3.43
C TYR A 266 -0.60 -15.02 -2.13
N PHE A 267 -1.62 -14.37 -1.59
CA PHE A 267 -2.29 -14.78 -0.35
C PHE A 267 -3.61 -15.46 -0.68
N PRO A 268 -3.72 -16.80 -0.54
CA PRO A 268 -4.86 -17.59 -1.04
C PRO A 268 -6.22 -17.21 -0.44
N ARG A 269 -6.22 -16.66 0.79
CA ARG A 269 -7.45 -16.32 1.52
C ARG A 269 -7.69 -14.82 1.63
N ALA A 270 -6.79 -13.99 1.11
CA ALA A 270 -6.89 -12.54 1.20
C ALA A 270 -7.63 -11.95 0.02
N ASP A 271 -8.37 -10.87 0.30
CA ASP A 271 -9.02 -9.99 -0.65
C ASP A 271 -8.05 -8.86 -1.05
N HIS A 272 -8.58 -7.72 -1.50
CA HIS A 272 -7.82 -6.54 -1.94
C HIS A 272 -6.93 -5.94 -0.85
N ASP A 273 -7.41 -5.87 0.40
CA ASP A 273 -6.64 -5.36 1.53
C ASP A 273 -5.82 -6.47 2.19
N LEU A 274 -4.51 -6.35 2.10
CA LEU A 274 -3.56 -7.37 2.58
C LEU A 274 -2.98 -7.06 3.97
N GLY A 275 -3.16 -5.84 4.47
CA GLY A 275 -2.72 -5.43 5.81
C GLY A 275 -1.26 -5.77 6.12
N ALA A 276 -1.03 -6.35 7.31
CA ALA A 276 0.30 -6.72 7.81
C ALA A 276 1.03 -7.75 6.93
N ASN A 277 0.30 -8.59 6.20
CA ASN A 277 0.90 -9.60 5.32
C ASN A 277 1.70 -8.97 4.20
N ALA A 278 1.17 -7.90 3.59
CA ALA A 278 1.89 -7.16 2.55
C ALA A 278 3.14 -6.49 3.11
N ILE A 279 3.06 -5.89 4.32
CA ILE A 279 4.21 -5.24 4.96
C ILE A 279 5.32 -6.26 5.21
N LYS A 280 4.98 -7.46 5.70
CA LYS A 280 5.97 -8.53 5.94
C LYS A 280 6.66 -8.97 4.64
N ALA A 281 5.90 -9.19 3.56
CA ALA A 281 6.46 -9.57 2.26
C ALA A 281 7.34 -8.45 1.68
N ALA A 282 6.87 -7.20 1.74
CA ALA A 282 7.60 -6.04 1.28
C ALA A 282 8.88 -5.79 2.08
N SER A 283 8.85 -5.92 3.42
CA SER A 283 10.03 -5.77 4.27
C SER A 283 11.14 -6.74 3.90
N LYS A 284 10.79 -8.01 3.66
CA LYS A 284 11.76 -9.03 3.21
C LYS A 284 12.40 -8.64 1.87
N PHE A 285 11.59 -8.18 0.92
CA PHE A 285 12.08 -7.71 -0.38
C PHE A 285 12.96 -6.48 -0.26
N LEU A 286 12.53 -5.46 0.50
CA LEU A 286 13.27 -4.21 0.70
C LEU A 286 14.63 -4.46 1.36
N SER A 287 14.70 -5.29 2.41
CA SER A 287 15.95 -5.67 3.04
C SER A 287 16.93 -6.30 2.06
N ALA A 288 16.46 -7.23 1.23
CA ALA A 288 17.31 -7.92 0.25
C ALA A 288 17.69 -7.03 -0.96
N ALA A 289 16.78 -6.15 -1.39
CA ALA A 289 16.95 -5.33 -2.58
C ALA A 289 17.79 -4.07 -2.33
N LEU A 290 17.76 -3.54 -1.10
CA LEU A 290 18.40 -2.29 -0.70
C LEU A 290 19.60 -2.50 0.24
N ALA A 291 20.03 -3.75 0.48
CA ALA A 291 21.28 -4.06 1.18
C ALA A 291 22.47 -3.41 0.47
N GLU A 292 23.50 -3.04 1.23
CA GLU A 292 24.74 -2.54 0.65
C GLU A 292 25.39 -3.61 -0.26
N PRO A 293 25.99 -3.21 -1.38
CA PRO A 293 26.78 -4.12 -2.18
C PRO A 293 28.00 -4.57 -1.35
N GLY A 294 27.97 -5.79 -0.81
CA GLY A 294 29.04 -6.33 0.04
C GLY A 294 28.57 -7.13 1.26
N HIS A 295 27.32 -6.98 1.70
CA HIS A 295 26.72 -7.86 2.71
C HIS A 295 25.90 -8.98 2.05
N GLY A 296 26.43 -9.60 1.00
CA GLY A 296 25.95 -10.89 0.54
C GLY A 296 26.20 -11.90 1.65
N LEU A 297 25.11 -12.48 2.16
CA LEU A 297 25.17 -13.64 3.03
C LEU A 297 26.16 -14.64 2.42
N ALA A 298 27.32 -14.79 3.05
CA ALA A 298 28.10 -15.98 2.89
C ALA A 298 27.17 -17.14 3.26
N SER A 299 26.98 -18.02 2.32
CA SER A 299 26.19 -19.25 2.35
C SER A 299 26.47 -20.09 3.56
#